data_2fa760ebe27215a046901cf566617d5b
#
_entry.id   2fa760ebe27215a046901cf566617d5b
#
_cell.length_a   1.000
_cell.length_b   1.000
_cell.length_c   1.000
_cell.angle_alpha   90.00
_cell.angle_beta   90.00
_cell.angle_gamma   90.00
#
_symmetry.space_group_name_H-M   'P 1'
#
loop_
_entity.id
_entity.type
_entity.pdbx_description
1 polymer ?
#
loop_
_entity_poly.entity_id
_entity_poly.type
_entity_poly.pdbx_seq_one_letter_code
_entity_poly.pdbx_strand_id
1 'polypeptide(L)'
;MFKIRPLLSALGNNRLTLERRGDPRTLLCMMSEGPRSEETAKLLKRANEENDDSAEKATKKLKAEGELVEDEKKCPKKKVALLVAYSGKGYYGMQRNTGTSQFRTIEDELVAALIKSGCIPENHGDEMKKMSFQRCARTDKGVSAAGQVVSLKLRLIEDTVEKINEHLPQQIRVLGATLVLIKSTFIDYETVLTFSHIVPFPPPSGLKRVTQGFNSKNNCDARTYAYMLPTVAFSSKDYDTADTAAFRLEPETLQKVNSLFSLYKGTHNFHNFTSQKAPSDPSARRYITEMFCGEPFMNSDTQFAVITVRGQSFMLHQIRKMIGLVIAVAKGYAKEEVMERSWGQDKVDVPKAPGLGLVLERVHFDRYNKRFGGDGLHERLDWDLEEEAIKSFKEAHIYPTIVMTERQEGSMVSWMSTLPIHDFEATATATESQDNKEQKQDNADLGNDSD
;
A
#
# COMPACT_ATOMS: atom_id res chain seq x y z
N MET A 1 58.35 1.11 7.93
CA MET A 1 59.23 2.24 8.41
C MET A 1 58.29 3.35 8.90
N PHE A 2 58.61 3.81 10.15
CA PHE A 2 58.12 5.01 10.87
C PHE A 2 56.65 5.01 11.32
N LYS A 3 56.32 5.28 12.53
CA LYS A 3 56.88 5.22 13.92
C LYS A 3 55.73 5.60 14.84
N ILE A 4 55.51 4.78 15.84
CA ILE A 4 54.66 5.03 17.01
C ILE A 4 55.41 5.91 17.99
N ARG A 5 54.76 6.82 18.68
CA ARG A 5 55.05 7.08 20.10
C ARG A 5 53.90 7.80 20.82
N PRO A 6 53.72 7.51 22.15
CA PRO A 6 52.58 7.94 22.97
C PRO A 6 52.98 9.09 23.91
N LEU A 7 52.01 9.71 24.57
CA LEU A 7 52.23 10.53 25.75
C LEU A 7 51.27 10.17 26.87
N LEU A 8 51.87 9.66 27.93
CA LEU A 8 51.34 9.43 29.27
C LEU A 8 51.68 10.64 30.16
N SER A 9 50.94 10.73 31.27
CA SER A 9 51.16 11.45 32.57
C SER A 9 50.29 12.71 32.71
N ALA A 10 49.64 12.97 33.85
CA ALA A 10 49.96 12.74 35.26
C ALA A 10 48.66 12.74 36.09
N LEU A 11 48.48 11.80 36.96
CA LEU A 11 48.58 11.78 38.42
C LEU A 11 47.81 12.85 39.22
N GLY A 12 46.91 12.37 40.09
CA GLY A 12 46.32 13.11 41.19
C GLY A 12 45.42 12.20 42.06
N ASN A 13 46.07 11.49 43.00
CA ASN A 13 45.44 10.76 44.10
C ASN A 13 44.64 11.70 45.01
N ASN A 14 43.44 11.30 45.46
CA ASN A 14 43.10 11.44 46.88
C ASN A 14 42.01 10.42 47.26
N ARG A 15 42.43 9.46 48.09
CA ARG A 15 41.58 8.62 48.92
C ARG A 15 41.03 9.46 50.07
N LEU A 16 39.73 9.34 50.34
CA LEU A 16 39.19 9.51 51.69
C LEU A 16 38.10 8.45 51.89
N THR A 17 38.48 7.50 52.72
CA THR A 17 37.63 6.58 53.45
C THR A 17 36.84 7.35 54.49
N LEU A 18 35.54 7.12 54.63
CA LEU A 18 34.86 7.24 55.93
C LEU A 18 33.65 6.32 56.02
N GLU A 19 33.64 5.71 57.17
CA GLU A 19 32.80 4.59 57.65
C GLU A 19 31.36 4.94 57.96
N ARG A 20 30.56 3.92 57.85
CA ARG A 20 29.37 3.41 58.54
C ARG A 20 28.72 4.20 59.69
N ARG A 21 27.39 4.15 59.63
CA ARG A 21 26.38 3.96 60.68
C ARG A 21 25.82 5.18 61.39
N GLY A 22 24.49 5.31 61.30
CA GLY A 22 23.61 6.02 62.19
C GLY A 22 22.15 5.75 61.87
N ASP A 23 21.49 4.93 62.69
CA ASP A 23 20.08 4.61 62.61
C ASP A 23 19.22 5.87 62.86
N PRO A 24 18.20 6.16 62.02
CA PRO A 24 17.36 7.36 62.14
C PRO A 24 16.41 7.41 63.31
N ARG A 25 16.37 6.38 64.18
CA ARG A 25 15.37 6.32 65.28
C ARG A 25 15.80 6.98 66.57
N THR A 26 17.01 7.48 66.70
CA THR A 26 17.53 8.05 67.95
C THR A 26 17.46 9.58 68.03
N LEU A 27 16.95 10.30 67.03
CA LEU A 27 16.87 11.76 67.03
C LEU A 27 15.50 12.35 67.36
N LEU A 28 14.52 11.56 67.82
CA LEU A 28 13.16 12.03 68.06
C LEU A 28 12.83 12.25 69.55
N CYS A 29 13.79 12.30 70.48
CA CYS A 29 13.51 12.38 71.90
C CYS A 29 14.08 13.59 72.65
N MET A 30 14.60 14.62 71.96
CA MET A 30 15.06 15.83 72.66
C MET A 30 14.72 17.07 71.84
N MET A 31 13.45 17.51 71.84
CA MET A 31 13.04 18.90 71.61
C MET A 31 11.58 19.06 72.01
N SER A 32 11.33 19.26 73.32
CA SER A 32 10.11 19.85 73.84
C SER A 32 10.38 21.31 74.20
N GLU A 33 9.41 22.17 73.82
CA GLU A 33 9.20 23.53 74.27
C GLU A 33 9.97 24.72 73.67
N GLY A 34 9.28 25.40 72.71
CA GLY A 34 9.55 26.75 72.20
C GLY A 34 8.59 27.13 71.09
N PRO A 35 8.19 28.45 70.95
CA PRO A 35 7.13 28.82 70.01
C PRO A 35 7.55 28.60 68.56
N ARG A 36 6.73 27.83 67.83
CA ARG A 36 6.96 27.48 66.39
C ARG A 36 6.72 28.70 65.53
N SER A 37 7.71 29.17 64.81
CA SER A 37 7.58 30.15 63.73
C SER A 37 6.87 29.55 62.53
N GLU A 38 6.15 30.38 61.76
CA GLU A 38 5.44 29.97 60.52
C GLU A 38 6.32 29.26 59.51
N GLU A 39 7.61 29.51 59.57
CA GLU A 39 8.60 28.94 58.67
C GLU A 39 8.88 27.44 58.93
N THR A 40 8.82 27.04 60.23
CA THR A 40 8.96 25.63 60.66
C THR A 40 7.74 24.79 60.24
N ALA A 41 6.55 25.39 60.27
CA ALA A 41 5.33 24.74 59.79
C ALA A 41 5.32 24.52 58.24
N LYS A 42 5.92 25.47 57.47
CA LYS A 42 6.10 25.34 56.02
C LYS A 42 7.12 24.27 55.65
N LEU A 43 8.21 24.13 56.44
CA LEU A 43 9.21 23.10 56.22
C LEU A 43 8.68 21.68 56.52
N LEU A 44 7.91 21.53 57.60
CA LEU A 44 7.25 20.26 57.93
C LEU A 44 6.17 19.85 56.92
N LYS A 45 5.46 20.84 56.31
CA LYS A 45 4.51 20.56 55.25
C LYS A 45 5.19 20.07 53.97
N ARG A 46 6.32 20.69 53.57
CA ARG A 46 7.13 20.22 52.44
C ARG A 46 7.73 18.85 52.66
N ALA A 47 8.23 18.54 53.87
CA ALA A 47 8.80 17.23 54.18
C ALA A 47 7.73 16.11 54.18
N ASN A 48 6.47 16.42 54.52
CA ASN A 48 5.38 15.46 54.44
C ASN A 48 4.89 15.25 53.01
N GLU A 49 4.86 16.30 52.17
CA GLU A 49 4.53 16.18 50.76
C GLU A 49 5.57 15.37 49.94
N GLU A 50 6.87 15.49 50.27
CA GLU A 50 7.92 14.68 49.65
C GLU A 50 7.92 13.22 50.08
N ASN A 51 7.44 12.89 51.31
CA ASN A 51 7.30 11.53 51.80
C ASN A 51 6.11 10.80 51.23
N ASP A 52 4.99 11.49 50.94
CA ASP A 52 3.80 10.87 50.35
C ASP A 52 4.04 10.50 48.86
N ASP A 53 4.78 11.31 48.16
CA ASP A 53 5.14 11.06 46.74
C ASP A 53 6.13 9.87 46.56
N SER A 54 7.00 9.64 47.58
CA SER A 54 7.89 8.50 47.59
C SER A 54 7.25 7.21 48.04
N ALA A 55 6.24 7.24 48.92
CA ALA A 55 5.44 6.08 49.35
C ALA A 55 4.47 5.64 48.22
N GLU A 56 3.92 6.59 47.44
CA GLU A 56 3.05 6.26 46.33
C GLU A 56 3.83 5.68 45.12
N LYS A 57 5.07 6.14 44.88
CA LYS A 57 6.00 5.54 43.91
C LYS A 57 6.47 4.14 44.35
N ALA A 58 6.70 3.91 45.61
CA ALA A 58 7.10 2.60 46.16
C ALA A 58 5.94 1.60 46.09
N THR A 59 4.69 2.02 46.42
CA THR A 59 3.51 1.16 46.33
C THR A 59 3.11 0.87 44.85
N LYS A 60 3.31 1.80 43.92
CA LYS A 60 3.16 1.52 42.49
C LYS A 60 4.23 0.57 41.97
N LYS A 61 5.45 0.59 42.52
CA LYS A 61 6.53 -0.34 42.16
C LYS A 61 6.29 -1.73 42.73
N LEU A 62 5.79 -1.84 43.92
CA LEU A 62 5.44 -3.14 44.59
C LEU A 62 4.17 -3.79 43.98
N LYS A 63 3.19 -3.01 43.47
CA LYS A 63 2.09 -3.56 42.68
C LYS A 63 2.49 -4.06 41.30
N ALA A 64 3.60 -3.57 40.71
CA ALA A 64 4.14 -4.05 39.48
C ALA A 64 4.97 -5.34 39.59
N GLU A 65 5.40 -5.70 40.82
CA GLU A 65 6.20 -6.91 41.09
C GLU A 65 5.35 -8.12 41.58
N GLY A 66 4.02 -7.98 41.67
CA GLY A 66 3.10 -9.01 42.20
C GLY A 66 2.32 -9.82 41.18
N GLU A 67 2.39 -9.48 39.89
CA GLU A 67 1.86 -10.32 38.83
C GLU A 67 3.04 -10.95 38.08
N LEU A 68 3.39 -12.18 38.42
CA LEU A 68 4.15 -13.10 37.56
C LEU A 68 3.30 -13.48 36.34
N VAL A 69 3.01 -12.51 35.47
CA VAL A 69 2.70 -12.76 34.09
C VAL A 69 4.08 -12.96 33.43
N GLU A 70 4.30 -14.12 32.85
CA GLU A 70 5.46 -14.42 32.02
C GLU A 70 5.77 -13.20 31.16
N ASP A 71 6.89 -12.56 31.41
CA ASP A 71 7.36 -11.38 30.67
C ASP A 71 7.74 -11.88 29.28
N GLU A 72 6.74 -12.00 28.37
CA GLU A 72 6.99 -12.15 26.94
C GLU A 72 8.01 -11.07 26.60
N LYS A 73 9.25 -11.45 26.32
CA LYS A 73 10.32 -10.56 25.87
C LYS A 73 9.74 -9.64 24.82
N LYS A 74 9.45 -8.40 25.19
CA LYS A 74 8.83 -7.38 24.31
C LYS A 74 9.78 -7.13 23.13
N CYS A 75 9.62 -7.91 22.03
CA CYS A 75 10.37 -7.72 20.82
C CYS A 75 10.18 -6.28 20.32
N PRO A 76 11.24 -5.53 20.08
CA PRO A 76 11.14 -4.14 19.66
C PRO A 76 10.49 -4.05 18.28
N LYS A 77 9.52 -3.13 18.11
CA LYS A 77 8.85 -2.89 16.83
C LYS A 77 9.85 -2.31 15.81
N LYS A 78 9.85 -2.85 14.61
CA LYS A 78 10.66 -2.37 13.48
C LYS A 78 9.77 -1.74 12.41
N LYS A 79 10.27 -0.71 11.73
CA LYS A 79 9.60 -0.14 10.56
C LYS A 79 9.91 -1.02 9.35
N VAL A 80 8.85 -1.47 8.69
CA VAL A 80 8.93 -2.39 7.53
C VAL A 80 8.05 -1.91 6.39
N ALA A 81 8.36 -2.40 5.19
CA ALA A 81 7.50 -2.39 4.02
C ALA A 81 7.06 -3.83 3.73
N LEU A 82 5.77 -4.03 3.52
CA LEU A 82 5.17 -5.30 3.10
C LEU A 82 4.70 -5.17 1.66
N LEU A 83 5.08 -6.12 0.82
CA LEU A 83 4.53 -6.32 -0.51
C LEU A 83 3.25 -7.13 -0.39
N VAL A 84 2.13 -6.57 -0.81
CA VAL A 84 0.80 -7.19 -0.67
C VAL A 84 0.15 -7.34 -2.04
N ALA A 85 -0.27 -8.55 -2.37
CA ALA A 85 -1.10 -8.83 -3.54
C ALA A 85 -2.51 -9.24 -3.11
N TYR A 86 -3.51 -8.85 -3.91
CA TYR A 86 -4.90 -9.23 -3.66
C TYR A 86 -5.77 -9.18 -4.93
N SER A 87 -6.76 -10.07 -4.98
CA SER A 87 -7.92 -9.95 -5.86
C SER A 87 -8.97 -9.10 -5.16
N GLY A 88 -9.38 -8.00 -5.79
CA GLY A 88 -10.31 -7.04 -5.21
C GLY A 88 -11.78 -7.48 -5.21
N LYS A 89 -12.13 -8.58 -5.90
CA LYS A 89 -13.52 -9.06 -6.00
C LYS A 89 -14.08 -9.35 -4.62
N GLY A 90 -15.24 -8.78 -4.32
CA GLY A 90 -15.91 -8.91 -3.03
C GLY A 90 -15.44 -7.94 -1.95
N TYR A 91 -14.47 -7.07 -2.23
CA TYR A 91 -13.98 -6.04 -1.31
C TYR A 91 -14.34 -4.63 -1.75
N TYR A 92 -14.63 -3.77 -0.76
CA TYR A 92 -14.95 -2.35 -0.97
C TYR A 92 -13.68 -1.49 -1.01
N GLY A 93 -12.67 -1.96 -1.76
CA GLY A 93 -11.40 -1.29 -1.98
C GLY A 93 -10.33 -1.59 -0.93
N MET A 94 -9.20 -0.91 -1.07
CA MET A 94 -8.04 -1.10 -0.18
C MET A 94 -8.24 -0.49 1.19
N GLN A 95 -8.72 0.76 1.25
CA GLN A 95 -8.74 1.56 2.46
C GLN A 95 -9.94 1.24 3.35
N ARG A 96 -9.69 1.02 4.65
CA ARG A 96 -10.71 0.83 5.68
C ARG A 96 -11.69 2.02 5.73
N ASN A 97 -12.97 1.71 5.78
CA ASN A 97 -14.03 2.69 5.96
C ASN A 97 -14.22 2.99 7.46
N THR A 98 -14.00 4.26 7.85
CA THR A 98 -14.24 4.69 9.22
C THR A 98 -15.73 4.90 9.43
N GLY A 99 -16.31 4.25 10.44
CA GLY A 99 -17.70 4.44 10.85
C GLY A 99 -18.69 3.35 10.38
N THR A 100 -18.25 2.38 9.58
CA THR A 100 -19.06 1.20 9.22
C THR A 100 -18.20 -0.05 9.13
N SER A 101 -18.66 -1.14 9.73
CA SER A 101 -18.07 -2.49 9.57
C SER A 101 -18.76 -3.31 8.47
N GLN A 102 -19.77 -2.74 7.83
CA GLN A 102 -20.61 -3.43 6.85
C GLN A 102 -19.85 -3.73 5.54
N PHE A 103 -18.86 -2.89 5.19
CA PHE A 103 -18.13 -2.96 3.92
C PHE A 103 -16.69 -3.40 4.17
N ARG A 104 -16.40 -4.69 4.00
CA ARG A 104 -15.07 -5.28 4.19
C ARG A 104 -14.07 -4.74 3.18
N THR A 105 -12.88 -4.37 3.64
CA THR A 105 -11.79 -3.86 2.82
C THR A 105 -10.53 -4.71 2.97
N ILE A 106 -9.56 -4.54 2.06
CA ILE A 106 -8.28 -5.25 2.14
C ILE A 106 -7.54 -4.91 3.44
N GLU A 107 -7.64 -3.65 3.92
CA GLU A 107 -7.01 -3.25 5.20
C GLU A 107 -7.66 -3.92 6.41
N ASP A 108 -8.95 -4.23 6.38
CA ASP A 108 -9.61 -4.95 7.48
C ASP A 108 -9.02 -6.35 7.63
N GLU A 109 -8.85 -7.07 6.51
CA GLU A 109 -8.25 -8.41 6.51
C GLU A 109 -6.78 -8.38 6.95
N LEU A 110 -5.99 -7.44 6.40
CA LEU A 110 -4.58 -7.32 6.72
C LEU A 110 -4.36 -6.97 8.20
N VAL A 111 -5.13 -6.04 8.76
CA VAL A 111 -5.03 -5.65 10.16
C VAL A 111 -5.46 -6.79 11.08
N ALA A 112 -6.55 -7.50 10.74
CA ALA A 112 -6.98 -8.68 11.49
C ALA A 112 -5.91 -9.79 11.50
N ALA A 113 -5.26 -10.05 10.36
CA ALA A 113 -4.18 -11.01 10.26
C ALA A 113 -2.94 -10.59 11.07
N LEU A 114 -2.58 -9.31 11.05
CA LEU A 114 -1.48 -8.76 11.85
C LEU A 114 -1.70 -8.86 13.37
N ILE A 115 -2.95 -8.75 13.82
CA ILE A 115 -3.31 -8.95 15.24
C ILE A 115 -3.21 -10.44 15.59
N LYS A 116 -3.86 -11.31 14.81
CA LYS A 116 -3.90 -12.75 15.06
C LYS A 116 -2.52 -13.40 15.05
N SER A 117 -1.62 -12.93 14.18
CA SER A 117 -0.23 -13.38 14.13
C SER A 117 0.65 -12.85 15.28
N GLY A 118 0.14 -11.95 16.14
CA GLY A 118 0.92 -11.31 17.20
C GLY A 118 1.90 -10.23 16.73
N CYS A 119 1.91 -9.90 15.43
CA CYS A 119 2.80 -8.87 14.88
C CYS A 119 2.47 -7.47 15.40
N ILE A 120 1.22 -7.18 15.72
CA ILE A 120 0.76 -5.94 16.35
C ILE A 120 -0.17 -6.26 17.51
N PRO A 121 -0.21 -5.41 18.56
CA PRO A 121 -1.19 -5.56 19.64
C PRO A 121 -2.60 -5.15 19.16
N GLU A 122 -3.62 -5.71 19.77
CA GLU A 122 -5.02 -5.52 19.42
C GLU A 122 -5.45 -4.04 19.35
N ASN A 123 -5.04 -3.24 20.34
CA ASN A 123 -5.33 -1.80 20.38
C ASN A 123 -4.69 -0.96 19.24
N HIS A 124 -3.84 -1.55 18.40
CA HIS A 124 -3.34 -0.94 17.18
C HIS A 124 -4.26 -1.19 15.98
N GLY A 125 -5.10 -2.22 16.07
CA GLY A 125 -6.11 -2.52 15.06
C GLY A 125 -7.16 -1.41 14.94
N ASP A 126 -7.60 -0.88 16.07
CA ASP A 126 -8.59 0.21 16.10
C ASP A 126 -7.99 1.54 15.64
N GLU A 127 -6.73 1.79 15.97
CA GLU A 127 -6.04 3.03 15.67
C GLU A 127 -4.74 2.80 14.89
N MET A 128 -4.87 2.67 13.56
CA MET A 128 -3.74 2.37 12.65
C MET A 128 -2.59 3.40 12.73
N LYS A 129 -2.85 4.61 13.24
CA LYS A 129 -1.82 5.63 13.47
C LYS A 129 -0.76 5.17 14.49
N LYS A 130 -1.13 4.35 15.49
CA LYS A 130 -0.20 3.81 16.51
C LYS A 130 0.89 2.93 15.93
N MET A 131 0.62 2.26 14.81
CA MET A 131 1.63 1.49 14.06
C MET A 131 2.20 2.25 12.86
N SER A 132 1.86 3.53 12.70
CA SER A 132 2.30 4.37 11.56
C SER A 132 2.01 3.70 10.20
N PHE A 133 0.83 3.10 10.06
CA PHE A 133 0.39 2.41 8.85
C PHE A 133 0.21 3.40 7.70
N GLN A 134 0.78 3.07 6.54
CA GLN A 134 0.59 3.83 5.30
C GLN A 134 0.49 2.86 4.12
N ARG A 135 -0.44 3.11 3.21
CA ARG A 135 -0.58 2.43 1.92
C ARG A 135 0.03 3.27 0.80
N CYS A 136 0.66 2.64 -0.16
CA CYS A 136 1.25 3.36 -1.29
C CYS A 136 0.18 3.93 -2.23
N ALA A 137 -0.84 3.12 -2.54
CA ALA A 137 -1.95 3.52 -3.41
C ALA A 137 -3.30 3.13 -2.79
N ARG A 138 -4.35 3.89 -3.12
CA ARG A 138 -5.74 3.48 -2.92
C ARG A 138 -6.18 2.76 -4.18
N THR A 139 -6.85 1.64 -4.02
CA THR A 139 -7.59 0.96 -5.08
C THR A 139 -9.06 1.02 -4.73
N ASP A 140 -9.89 1.20 -5.76
CA ASP A 140 -11.34 1.31 -5.62
C ASP A 140 -11.97 -0.07 -5.37
N LYS A 141 -13.30 -0.12 -5.15
CA LYS A 141 -14.06 -1.36 -5.02
C LYS A 141 -13.78 -2.28 -6.20
N GLY A 142 -13.54 -3.55 -5.94
CA GLY A 142 -13.29 -4.57 -6.94
C GLY A 142 -11.93 -4.50 -7.64
N VAL A 143 -11.14 -3.44 -7.44
CA VAL A 143 -9.82 -3.28 -8.09
C VAL A 143 -8.76 -4.11 -7.39
N SER A 144 -8.01 -4.89 -8.16
CA SER A 144 -6.96 -5.79 -7.68
C SER A 144 -5.59 -5.11 -7.60
N ALA A 145 -4.65 -5.73 -6.90
CA ALA A 145 -3.25 -5.35 -6.90
C ALA A 145 -2.34 -6.56 -6.86
N ALA A 146 -1.27 -6.52 -7.64
CA ALA A 146 -0.18 -7.50 -7.60
C ALA A 146 1.05 -6.95 -6.85
N GLY A 147 1.18 -5.61 -6.78
CA GLY A 147 2.35 -4.92 -6.22
C GLY A 147 2.00 -3.77 -5.27
N GLN A 148 0.98 -3.91 -4.40
CA GLN A 148 0.71 -2.93 -3.36
C GLN A 148 1.79 -2.98 -2.29
N VAL A 149 2.26 -1.80 -1.86
CA VAL A 149 3.19 -1.72 -0.72
C VAL A 149 2.56 -0.95 0.42
N VAL A 150 2.56 -1.57 1.60
CA VAL A 150 2.19 -0.92 2.86
C VAL A 150 3.40 -0.78 3.76
N SER A 151 3.51 0.32 4.49
CA SER A 151 4.56 0.51 5.49
C SER A 151 3.97 0.70 6.88
N LEU A 152 4.53 0.00 7.87
CA LEU A 152 4.05 0.05 9.24
C LEU A 152 5.17 -0.31 10.24
N LYS A 153 4.89 -0.12 11.53
CA LYS A 153 5.74 -0.63 12.63
C LYS A 153 5.09 -1.90 13.17
N LEU A 154 5.81 -3.02 13.11
CA LEU A 154 5.37 -4.30 13.67
C LEU A 154 6.49 -4.98 14.48
N ARG A 155 6.13 -6.00 15.26
CA ARG A 155 7.07 -6.92 15.90
C ARG A 155 7.48 -7.95 14.85
N LEU A 156 8.79 -8.13 14.66
CA LEU A 156 9.30 -9.23 13.85
C LEU A 156 9.34 -10.48 14.73
N ILE A 157 8.61 -11.48 14.33
CA ILE A 157 8.57 -12.81 14.92
C ILE A 157 9.17 -13.79 13.92
N GLU A 158 9.51 -14.98 14.36
CA GLU A 158 9.93 -16.06 13.47
C GLU A 158 8.82 -16.35 12.44
N ASP A 159 9.18 -16.51 11.17
CA ASP A 159 8.26 -16.75 10.05
C ASP A 159 7.12 -15.72 9.97
N THR A 160 7.49 -14.43 10.13
CA THR A 160 6.52 -13.31 10.20
C THR A 160 5.54 -13.31 9.02
N VAL A 161 6.02 -13.52 7.79
CA VAL A 161 5.20 -13.48 6.56
C VAL A 161 4.27 -14.68 6.52
N GLU A 162 4.77 -15.86 6.81
CA GLU A 162 4.01 -17.10 6.86
C GLU A 162 2.86 -17.00 7.87
N LYS A 163 3.16 -16.57 9.10
CA LYS A 163 2.16 -16.39 10.16
C LYS A 163 1.10 -15.34 9.82
N ILE A 164 1.46 -14.27 9.12
CA ILE A 164 0.47 -13.31 8.61
C ILE A 164 -0.42 -14.00 7.57
N ASN A 165 0.18 -14.75 6.63
CA ASN A 165 -0.53 -15.42 5.55
C ASN A 165 -1.45 -16.56 6.01
N GLU A 166 -1.16 -17.21 7.14
CA GLU A 166 -2.05 -18.20 7.77
C GLU A 166 -3.43 -17.61 8.14
N HIS A 167 -3.46 -16.30 8.43
CA HIS A 167 -4.68 -15.60 8.84
C HIS A 167 -5.30 -14.75 7.72
N LEU A 168 -4.68 -14.69 6.54
CA LEU A 168 -5.22 -14.02 5.38
C LEU A 168 -6.07 -14.97 4.52
N PRO A 169 -7.19 -14.50 3.94
CA PRO A 169 -7.93 -15.27 2.94
C PRO A 169 -7.04 -15.50 1.70
N GLN A 170 -7.27 -16.61 0.97
CA GLN A 170 -6.41 -17.01 -0.16
C GLN A 170 -6.19 -15.93 -1.22
N GLN A 171 -7.17 -15.07 -1.42
CA GLN A 171 -7.13 -13.98 -2.40
C GLN A 171 -6.38 -12.73 -1.93
N ILE A 172 -5.78 -12.75 -0.71
CA ILE A 172 -4.91 -11.69 -0.20
C ILE A 172 -3.64 -12.34 0.34
N ARG A 173 -2.46 -11.88 -0.09
CA ARG A 173 -1.17 -12.43 0.37
C ARG A 173 -0.16 -11.32 0.59
N VAL A 174 0.60 -11.44 1.66
CA VAL A 174 1.93 -10.83 1.74
C VAL A 174 2.85 -11.73 0.93
N LEU A 175 3.38 -11.21 -0.17
CA LEU A 175 4.22 -11.99 -1.07
C LEU A 175 5.62 -12.14 -0.47
N GLY A 176 6.03 -13.39 -0.26
CA GLY A 176 7.37 -13.81 0.08
C GLY A 176 7.73 -15.00 -0.79
N ALA A 177 9.00 -15.28 -1.00
CA ALA A 177 9.36 -16.52 -1.65
C ALA A 177 8.98 -17.66 -0.71
N THR A 178 7.90 -18.30 -1.03
CA THR A 178 7.71 -19.68 -0.62
C THR A 178 8.83 -20.47 -1.29
N LEU A 179 9.73 -21.05 -0.50
CA LEU A 179 10.52 -22.18 -0.98
C LEU A 179 9.49 -23.20 -1.52
N VAL A 180 9.23 -23.14 -2.80
CA VAL A 180 8.68 -24.28 -3.50
C VAL A 180 9.76 -25.34 -3.37
N LEU A 181 9.66 -26.15 -2.33
CA LEU A 181 10.25 -27.47 -2.34
C LEU A 181 9.64 -28.15 -3.57
N ILE A 182 10.30 -27.97 -4.71
CA ILE A 182 10.15 -28.88 -5.82
C ILE A 182 10.55 -30.21 -5.20
N LYS A 183 9.57 -31.02 -4.83
CA LYS A 183 9.75 -32.43 -4.64
C LYS A 183 10.09 -32.98 -6.03
N SER A 184 11.32 -32.72 -6.50
CA SER A 184 11.93 -33.52 -7.51
C SER A 184 12.22 -34.82 -6.81
N THR A 185 11.51 -35.85 -7.19
CA THR A 185 11.59 -37.21 -6.70
C THR A 185 12.95 -37.89 -6.96
N PHE A 186 14.00 -37.14 -7.26
CA PHE A 186 15.35 -37.63 -7.48
C PHE A 186 16.42 -36.56 -7.13
N ILE A 187 16.56 -36.24 -5.85
CA ILE A 187 17.82 -35.65 -5.35
C ILE A 187 18.20 -36.42 -4.11
N ASP A 188 19.34 -37.08 -4.20
CA ASP A 188 19.93 -37.87 -3.14
C ASP A 188 20.21 -36.99 -1.92
N TYR A 189 19.96 -37.50 -0.71
CA TYR A 189 20.02 -36.78 0.56
C TYR A 189 21.41 -36.17 0.84
N GLU A 190 22.48 -36.69 0.26
CA GLU A 190 23.83 -36.15 0.43
C GLU A 190 24.10 -34.86 -0.34
N THR A 191 23.36 -34.61 -1.42
CA THR A 191 23.51 -33.35 -2.21
C THR A 191 22.85 -32.14 -1.55
N VAL A 192 21.83 -32.35 -0.70
CA VAL A 192 21.13 -31.27 0.01
C VAL A 192 21.98 -30.69 1.14
N LEU A 193 22.81 -31.51 1.80
CA LEU A 193 23.67 -31.07 2.90
C LEU A 193 24.87 -30.23 2.44
N THR A 194 25.31 -30.37 1.20
CA THR A 194 26.41 -29.57 0.65
C THR A 194 25.97 -28.20 0.11
N PHE A 195 24.71 -28.03 -0.24
CA PHE A 195 24.18 -26.74 -0.69
C PHE A 195 23.77 -25.79 0.45
N SER A 196 23.52 -26.30 1.67
CA SER A 196 23.13 -25.49 2.82
C SER A 196 24.27 -24.61 3.38
N HIS A 197 25.49 -24.75 2.88
CA HIS A 197 26.66 -24.01 3.37
C HIS A 197 27.15 -22.88 2.44
N ILE A 198 26.49 -22.60 1.31
CA ILE A 198 27.05 -21.70 0.29
C ILE A 198 26.27 -20.38 0.09
N VAL A 199 25.06 -20.21 0.64
CA VAL A 199 24.34 -18.93 0.42
C VAL A 199 23.77 -18.37 1.73
N PRO A 200 24.43 -17.40 2.37
CA PRO A 200 23.83 -16.64 3.45
C PRO A 200 22.96 -15.50 2.92
N PHE A 201 22.09 -15.76 1.93
CA PHE A 201 21.03 -14.81 1.58
C PHE A 201 19.75 -15.26 2.29
N PRO A 202 19.13 -14.39 3.10
CA PRO A 202 17.80 -14.67 3.62
C PRO A 202 16.89 -14.94 2.41
N PRO A 203 15.98 -15.92 2.50
CA PRO A 203 15.02 -16.16 1.42
C PRO A 203 14.27 -14.87 1.12
N PRO A 204 13.97 -14.58 -0.15
CA PRO A 204 13.21 -13.38 -0.53
C PRO A 204 11.91 -13.36 0.27
N SER A 205 11.74 -12.35 1.08
CA SER A 205 10.53 -12.14 1.86
C SER A 205 9.86 -10.86 1.41
N GLY A 206 8.56 -10.89 1.17
CA GLY A 206 7.77 -9.71 0.86
C GLY A 206 7.72 -8.69 2.00
N LEU A 207 8.56 -8.86 3.00
CA LEU A 207 8.79 -7.96 4.12
C LEU A 207 10.22 -7.43 4.06
N LYS A 208 10.38 -6.11 3.92
CA LYS A 208 11.69 -5.45 3.89
C LYS A 208 11.82 -4.43 5.01
N ARG A 209 13.00 -4.39 5.66
CA ARG A 209 13.32 -3.39 6.67
C ARG A 209 13.60 -2.06 6.02
N VAL A 210 12.99 -1.00 6.53
CA VAL A 210 13.11 0.36 5.99
C VAL A 210 13.47 1.36 7.08
N THR A 211 13.91 2.56 6.68
CA THR A 211 14.21 3.66 7.62
C THR A 211 13.00 3.99 8.48
N GLN A 212 13.23 4.49 9.70
CA GLN A 212 12.15 4.86 10.63
C GLN A 212 11.18 5.89 10.06
N GLY A 213 11.68 6.81 9.22
CA GLY A 213 10.88 7.83 8.55
C GLY A 213 10.22 7.39 7.24
N PHE A 214 10.39 6.13 6.83
CA PHE A 214 9.82 5.65 5.58
C PHE A 214 8.29 5.70 5.59
N ASN A 215 7.74 6.22 4.50
CA ASN A 215 6.29 6.31 4.25
C ASN A 215 6.02 5.84 2.82
N SER A 216 5.35 4.70 2.66
CA SER A 216 5.10 4.07 1.36
C SER A 216 4.37 4.99 0.38
N LYS A 217 3.49 5.89 0.86
CA LYS A 217 2.79 6.86 0.02
C LYS A 217 3.71 7.99 -0.47
N ASN A 218 4.48 8.59 0.46
CA ASN A 218 5.23 9.81 0.18
C ASN A 218 6.58 9.53 -0.49
N ASN A 219 7.18 8.36 -0.24
CA ASN A 219 8.43 7.95 -0.85
C ASN A 219 8.24 7.24 -2.21
N CYS A 220 7.00 7.01 -2.63
CA CYS A 220 6.71 6.41 -3.92
C CYS A 220 6.97 7.41 -5.06
N ASP A 221 7.80 7.01 -6.02
CA ASP A 221 8.19 7.82 -7.17
C ASP A 221 7.24 7.68 -8.35
N ALA A 222 6.78 6.46 -8.59
CA ALA A 222 5.88 6.13 -9.69
C ALA A 222 5.03 4.90 -9.37
N ARG A 223 3.96 4.73 -10.12
CA ARG A 223 3.08 3.56 -10.08
C ARG A 223 2.87 3.03 -11.49
N THR A 224 2.93 1.72 -11.63
CA THR A 224 2.56 1.02 -12.86
C THR A 224 1.24 0.29 -12.60
N TYR A 225 0.30 0.49 -13.50
CA TYR A 225 -0.97 -0.25 -13.52
C TYR A 225 -1.06 -1.06 -14.80
N ALA A 226 -1.70 -2.20 -14.69
CA ALA A 226 -2.16 -3.01 -15.81
C ALA A 226 -3.68 -2.90 -15.93
N TYR A 227 -4.21 -2.97 -17.13
CA TYR A 227 -5.64 -3.07 -17.38
C TYR A 227 -5.89 -4.17 -18.41
N MET A 228 -6.42 -5.29 -17.96
CA MET A 228 -6.76 -6.43 -18.80
C MET A 228 -8.20 -6.29 -19.32
N LEU A 229 -8.39 -6.47 -20.63
CA LEU A 229 -9.68 -6.33 -21.26
C LEU A 229 -9.83 -7.30 -22.45
N PRO A 230 -11.06 -7.70 -22.82
CA PRO A 230 -11.30 -8.42 -24.05
C PRO A 230 -11.05 -7.50 -25.26
N THR A 231 -10.35 -7.99 -26.27
CA THR A 231 -9.89 -7.17 -27.42
C THR A 231 -11.06 -6.64 -28.27
N VAL A 232 -12.25 -7.22 -28.16
CA VAL A 232 -13.47 -6.71 -28.79
C VAL A 232 -13.78 -5.27 -28.39
N ALA A 233 -13.20 -4.76 -27.27
CA ALA A 233 -13.28 -3.36 -26.91
C ALA A 233 -12.71 -2.42 -27.99
N PHE A 234 -11.82 -2.91 -28.84
CA PHE A 234 -11.23 -2.14 -29.96
C PHE A 234 -11.87 -2.42 -31.32
N SER A 235 -12.96 -3.21 -31.36
CA SER A 235 -13.75 -3.40 -32.60
C SER A 235 -14.38 -2.09 -33.07
N SER A 236 -14.76 -2.01 -34.35
CA SER A 236 -15.56 -0.87 -34.83
C SER A 236 -16.91 -0.77 -34.13
N LYS A 237 -17.55 0.42 -34.17
CA LYS A 237 -18.88 0.63 -33.58
C LYS A 237 -19.96 -0.24 -34.23
N ASP A 238 -19.74 -0.66 -35.48
CA ASP A 238 -20.69 -1.46 -36.27
C ASP A 238 -20.49 -2.98 -36.07
N TYR A 239 -19.49 -3.39 -35.27
CA TYR A 239 -19.23 -4.79 -34.97
C TYR A 239 -20.29 -5.33 -33.99
N ASP A 240 -20.84 -6.50 -34.31
CA ASP A 240 -21.76 -7.20 -33.38
C ASP A 240 -20.98 -7.77 -32.20
N THR A 241 -21.17 -7.16 -31.05
CA THR A 241 -20.51 -7.55 -29.81
C THR A 241 -21.15 -8.75 -29.12
N ALA A 242 -22.19 -9.33 -29.68
CA ALA A 242 -22.80 -10.56 -29.15
C ALA A 242 -21.85 -11.77 -29.28
N ASP A 243 -20.99 -11.78 -30.31
CA ASP A 243 -19.97 -12.83 -30.50
C ASP A 243 -18.55 -12.31 -30.20
N THR A 244 -18.21 -12.19 -28.91
CA THR A 244 -16.88 -11.80 -28.47
C THR A 244 -15.83 -12.86 -28.75
N ALA A 245 -16.24 -14.13 -28.92
CA ALA A 245 -15.32 -15.25 -29.14
C ALA A 245 -14.75 -15.25 -30.58
N ALA A 246 -15.49 -14.75 -31.56
CA ALA A 246 -15.03 -14.66 -32.95
C ALA A 246 -14.07 -13.49 -33.20
N PHE A 247 -14.11 -12.44 -32.35
CA PHE A 247 -13.28 -11.24 -32.57
C PHE A 247 -11.79 -11.53 -32.39
N ARG A 248 -10.99 -11.02 -33.31
CA ARG A 248 -9.52 -10.97 -33.23
C ARG A 248 -9.04 -9.55 -33.56
N LEU A 249 -8.15 -9.04 -32.73
CA LEU A 249 -7.57 -7.70 -32.92
C LEU A 249 -6.53 -7.74 -34.02
N GLU A 250 -6.75 -6.97 -35.09
CA GLU A 250 -5.83 -6.85 -36.19
C GLU A 250 -4.60 -6.02 -35.78
N PRO A 251 -3.39 -6.33 -36.31
CA PRO A 251 -2.15 -5.61 -35.98
C PRO A 251 -2.23 -4.10 -36.27
N GLU A 252 -2.90 -3.70 -37.34
CA GLU A 252 -3.10 -2.29 -37.71
C GLU A 252 -3.94 -1.55 -36.67
N THR A 253 -4.98 -2.21 -36.15
CA THR A 253 -5.81 -1.67 -35.08
C THR A 253 -5.01 -1.55 -33.79
N LEU A 254 -4.21 -2.54 -33.42
CA LEU A 254 -3.32 -2.48 -32.27
C LEU A 254 -2.32 -1.33 -32.39
N GLN A 255 -1.72 -1.13 -33.59
CA GLN A 255 -0.81 -0.03 -33.85
C GLN A 255 -1.51 1.34 -33.68
N LYS A 256 -2.74 1.49 -34.21
CA LYS A 256 -3.56 2.69 -34.03
C LYS A 256 -3.86 2.94 -32.55
N VAL A 257 -4.28 1.94 -31.80
CA VAL A 257 -4.55 2.03 -30.37
C VAL A 257 -3.29 2.46 -29.61
N ASN A 258 -2.13 1.91 -29.96
CA ASN A 258 -0.86 2.29 -29.35
C ASN A 258 -0.43 3.71 -29.69
N SER A 259 -0.70 4.20 -30.90
CA SER A 259 -0.46 5.61 -31.25
C SER A 259 -1.30 6.55 -30.38
N LEU A 260 -2.59 6.25 -30.19
CA LEU A 260 -3.48 7.00 -29.30
C LEU A 260 -3.01 6.99 -27.84
N PHE A 261 -2.61 5.83 -27.30
CA PHE A 261 -2.05 5.75 -25.94
C PHE A 261 -0.76 6.56 -25.79
N SER A 262 0.06 6.62 -26.82
CA SER A 262 1.32 7.38 -26.79
C SER A 262 1.12 8.89 -26.60
N LEU A 263 -0.03 9.44 -27.01
CA LEU A 263 -0.39 10.85 -26.84
C LEU A 263 -0.48 11.26 -25.38
N TYR A 264 -0.78 10.33 -24.46
CA TYR A 264 -0.80 10.63 -23.03
C TYR A 264 0.58 10.81 -22.40
N LYS A 265 1.65 10.41 -23.08
CA LYS A 265 3.02 10.53 -22.56
C LYS A 265 3.40 11.98 -22.32
N GLY A 266 3.98 12.28 -21.16
CA GLY A 266 4.34 13.64 -20.78
C GLY A 266 3.46 14.21 -19.68
N THR A 267 3.48 15.54 -19.55
CA THR A 267 2.67 16.28 -18.57
C THR A 267 1.48 16.92 -19.24
N HIS A 268 0.28 16.47 -18.87
CA HIS A 268 -0.98 17.03 -19.36
C HIS A 268 -1.89 17.44 -18.20
N ASN A 269 -2.90 18.24 -18.51
CA ASN A 269 -3.95 18.61 -17.57
C ASN A 269 -5.10 17.60 -17.66
N PHE A 270 -5.18 16.67 -16.72
CA PHE A 270 -6.16 15.58 -16.71
C PHE A 270 -7.46 15.94 -15.96
N HIS A 271 -7.88 17.23 -15.93
CA HIS A 271 -9.09 17.65 -15.21
C HIS A 271 -10.37 16.92 -15.70
N ASN A 272 -10.47 16.59 -17.00
CA ASN A 272 -11.59 15.82 -17.58
C ASN A 272 -11.58 14.33 -17.23
N PHE A 273 -10.43 13.81 -16.74
CA PHE A 273 -10.25 12.39 -16.42
C PHE A 273 -10.51 12.06 -14.95
N THR A 274 -11.11 12.96 -14.22
CA THR A 274 -11.49 12.78 -12.81
C THR A 274 -12.74 13.58 -12.49
N SER A 275 -13.33 13.36 -11.34
CA SER A 275 -14.46 14.15 -10.87
C SER A 275 -13.98 15.44 -10.16
N GLN A 276 -14.74 16.51 -10.27
CA GLN A 276 -14.64 17.73 -9.45
C GLN A 276 -13.29 18.47 -9.55
N LYS A 277 -12.66 18.48 -10.73
CA LYS A 277 -11.45 19.28 -10.97
C LYS A 277 -11.70 20.33 -12.02
N ALA A 278 -11.37 21.59 -11.70
CA ALA A 278 -11.38 22.66 -12.67
C ALA A 278 -10.15 22.61 -13.57
N PRO A 279 -10.23 23.12 -14.81
CA PRO A 279 -9.06 23.23 -15.71
C PRO A 279 -7.89 24.01 -15.10
N SER A 280 -8.18 24.98 -14.22
CA SER A 280 -7.19 25.82 -13.52
C SER A 280 -6.54 25.14 -12.31
N ASP A 281 -7.05 23.96 -11.85
CA ASP A 281 -6.50 23.28 -10.68
C ASP A 281 -5.11 22.68 -10.99
N PRO A 282 -4.01 23.17 -10.40
CA PRO A 282 -2.68 22.66 -10.69
C PRO A 282 -2.50 21.18 -10.29
N SER A 283 -3.34 20.68 -9.39
CA SER A 283 -3.32 19.24 -9.00
C SER A 283 -3.87 18.32 -10.08
N ALA A 284 -4.53 18.84 -11.13
CA ALA A 284 -4.94 18.05 -12.29
C ALA A 284 -3.78 17.75 -13.26
N ARG A 285 -2.65 18.45 -13.15
CA ARG A 285 -1.46 18.18 -13.95
C ARG A 285 -0.78 16.90 -13.47
N ARG A 286 -0.67 15.90 -14.34
CA ARG A 286 -0.02 14.60 -14.07
C ARG A 286 1.01 14.27 -15.15
N TYR A 287 2.04 13.56 -14.74
CA TYR A 287 3.09 13.08 -15.66
C TYR A 287 2.91 11.57 -15.88
N ILE A 288 2.69 11.21 -17.15
CA ILE A 288 2.63 9.84 -17.62
C ILE A 288 3.96 9.51 -18.30
N THR A 289 4.62 8.46 -17.81
CA THR A 289 5.91 8.01 -18.34
C THR A 289 5.74 7.21 -19.61
N GLU A 290 4.76 6.30 -19.59
CA GLU A 290 4.44 5.42 -20.72
C GLU A 290 3.01 4.91 -20.59
N MET A 291 2.40 4.62 -21.74
CA MET A 291 1.15 3.89 -21.83
C MET A 291 1.08 3.16 -23.18
N PHE A 292 0.78 1.86 -23.15
CA PHE A 292 0.68 1.03 -24.34
C PHE A 292 -0.18 -0.20 -24.09
N CYS A 293 -0.73 -0.78 -25.14
CA CYS A 293 -1.39 -2.08 -25.19
C CYS A 293 -0.39 -3.12 -25.68
N GLY A 294 -0.21 -4.19 -24.89
CA GLY A 294 0.65 -5.32 -25.26
C GLY A 294 0.01 -6.22 -26.32
N GLU A 295 0.76 -7.23 -26.75
CA GLU A 295 0.28 -8.21 -27.71
C GLU A 295 -0.94 -8.97 -27.19
N PRO A 296 -1.95 -9.17 -28.05
CA PRO A 296 -3.13 -9.94 -27.69
C PRO A 296 -2.82 -11.41 -27.41
N PHE A 297 -3.54 -12.02 -26.50
CA PHE A 297 -3.40 -13.44 -26.19
C PHE A 297 -4.77 -14.11 -25.99
N MET A 298 -4.83 -15.39 -26.26
CA MET A 298 -6.04 -16.18 -26.07
C MET A 298 -6.17 -16.65 -24.63
N ASN A 299 -7.36 -16.49 -24.06
CA ASN A 299 -7.75 -17.18 -22.84
C ASN A 299 -9.08 -17.89 -23.10
N SER A 300 -9.02 -19.22 -23.18
CA SER A 300 -10.10 -20.05 -23.69
C SER A 300 -10.50 -19.62 -25.12
N ASP A 301 -11.73 -19.22 -25.35
CA ASP A 301 -12.30 -18.79 -26.63
C ASP A 301 -12.22 -17.28 -26.89
N THR A 302 -11.92 -16.49 -25.87
CA THR A 302 -11.90 -15.02 -25.94
C THR A 302 -10.47 -14.49 -26.00
N GLN A 303 -10.22 -13.51 -26.87
CA GLN A 303 -8.95 -12.83 -26.94
C GLN A 303 -8.92 -11.64 -26.00
N PHE A 304 -7.84 -11.56 -25.22
CA PHE A 304 -7.57 -10.47 -24.29
C PHE A 304 -6.29 -9.71 -24.64
N ALA A 305 -6.17 -8.48 -24.16
CA ALA A 305 -4.94 -7.71 -24.14
C ALA A 305 -4.74 -7.02 -22.79
N VAL A 306 -3.50 -6.66 -22.48
CA VAL A 306 -3.15 -5.92 -21.27
C VAL A 306 -2.60 -4.56 -21.65
N ILE A 307 -3.26 -3.50 -21.18
CA ILE A 307 -2.76 -2.13 -21.29
C ILE A 307 -1.89 -1.85 -20.07
N THR A 308 -0.66 -1.42 -20.29
CA THR A 308 0.26 -0.98 -19.24
C THR A 308 0.31 0.54 -19.19
N VAL A 309 0.20 1.13 -18.01
CA VAL A 309 0.39 2.57 -17.80
C VAL A 309 1.29 2.83 -16.60
N ARG A 310 2.32 3.66 -16.80
CA ARG A 310 3.23 4.12 -15.74
C ARG A 310 3.22 5.64 -15.64
N GLY A 311 3.10 6.15 -14.41
CA GLY A 311 3.12 7.57 -14.13
C GLY A 311 3.50 7.87 -12.69
N GLN A 312 3.81 9.14 -12.38
CA GLN A 312 4.19 9.54 -11.02
C GLN A 312 3.03 9.38 -10.03
N SER A 313 1.84 9.79 -10.44
CA SER A 313 0.62 9.71 -9.65
C SER A 313 -0.61 9.80 -10.52
N PHE A 314 -1.72 9.24 -10.05
CA PHE A 314 -3.00 9.25 -10.75
C PHE A 314 -4.08 9.81 -9.85
N MET A 315 -5.06 10.49 -10.44
CA MET A 315 -6.28 10.92 -9.78
C MET A 315 -7.33 9.79 -9.79
N LEU A 316 -8.36 9.97 -9.02
CA LEU A 316 -9.52 9.06 -9.00
C LEU A 316 -10.05 8.86 -10.42
N HIS A 317 -10.27 7.62 -10.83
CA HIS A 317 -10.78 7.18 -12.14
C HIS A 317 -9.90 7.53 -13.35
N GLN A 318 -8.79 8.25 -13.20
CA GLN A 318 -8.01 8.79 -14.31
C GLN A 318 -7.64 7.71 -15.34
N ILE A 319 -7.10 6.57 -14.91
CA ILE A 319 -6.67 5.49 -15.83
C ILE A 319 -7.87 4.92 -16.59
N ARG A 320 -8.97 4.67 -15.90
CA ARG A 320 -10.20 4.13 -16.49
C ARG A 320 -10.77 5.08 -17.55
N LYS A 321 -10.75 6.39 -17.30
CA LYS A 321 -11.18 7.43 -18.25
C LYS A 321 -10.19 7.54 -19.43
N MET A 322 -8.87 7.45 -19.21
CA MET A 322 -7.88 7.42 -20.30
C MET A 322 -8.14 6.25 -21.26
N ILE A 323 -8.38 5.07 -20.72
CA ILE A 323 -8.69 3.87 -21.51
C ILE A 323 -10.04 4.04 -22.22
N GLY A 324 -11.06 4.53 -21.53
CA GLY A 324 -12.40 4.74 -22.08
C GLY A 324 -12.41 5.68 -23.28
N LEU A 325 -11.63 6.77 -23.23
CA LEU A 325 -11.53 7.71 -24.34
C LEU A 325 -10.86 7.07 -25.57
N VAL A 326 -9.76 6.32 -25.36
CA VAL A 326 -9.08 5.62 -26.47
C VAL A 326 -10.01 4.55 -27.09
N ILE A 327 -10.79 3.82 -26.28
CA ILE A 327 -11.77 2.86 -26.80
C ILE A 327 -12.84 3.60 -27.65
N ALA A 328 -13.36 4.74 -27.16
CA ALA A 328 -14.34 5.51 -27.91
C ALA A 328 -13.81 5.99 -29.27
N VAL A 329 -12.55 6.46 -29.33
CA VAL A 329 -11.89 6.87 -30.58
C VAL A 329 -11.62 5.65 -31.48
N ALA A 330 -11.07 4.56 -30.95
CA ALA A 330 -10.78 3.35 -31.72
C ALA A 330 -12.03 2.75 -32.36
N LYS A 331 -13.16 2.75 -31.62
CA LYS A 331 -14.48 2.27 -32.13
C LYS A 331 -15.12 3.25 -33.13
N GLY A 332 -14.66 4.51 -33.22
CA GLY A 332 -15.22 5.53 -34.12
C GLY A 332 -16.44 6.29 -33.56
N TYR A 333 -16.63 6.27 -32.23
CA TYR A 333 -17.62 7.14 -31.57
C TYR A 333 -17.11 8.58 -31.40
N ALA A 334 -15.79 8.75 -31.28
CA ALA A 334 -15.15 10.05 -31.18
C ALA A 334 -14.04 10.19 -32.22
N LYS A 335 -13.79 11.42 -32.67
CA LYS A 335 -12.64 11.74 -33.55
C LYS A 335 -11.37 11.84 -32.71
N GLU A 336 -10.21 11.67 -33.35
CA GLU A 336 -8.91 11.71 -32.68
C GLU A 336 -8.60 13.07 -32.03
N GLU A 337 -9.11 14.17 -32.60
CA GLU A 337 -8.92 15.52 -32.07
C GLU A 337 -9.47 15.70 -30.64
N VAL A 338 -10.41 14.83 -30.20
CA VAL A 338 -10.91 14.85 -28.84
C VAL A 338 -9.81 14.57 -27.80
N MET A 339 -8.75 13.83 -28.20
CA MET A 339 -7.61 13.54 -27.32
C MET A 339 -6.94 14.84 -26.87
N GLU A 340 -6.58 15.73 -27.81
CA GLU A 340 -5.96 17.02 -27.49
C GLU A 340 -6.92 17.97 -26.76
N ARG A 341 -8.18 18.01 -27.15
CA ARG A 341 -9.20 18.81 -26.47
C ARG A 341 -9.37 18.39 -25.01
N SER A 342 -9.23 17.11 -24.70
CA SER A 342 -9.50 16.56 -23.37
C SER A 342 -8.55 17.08 -22.28
N TRP A 343 -7.39 17.61 -22.61
CA TRP A 343 -6.47 18.27 -21.65
C TRP A 343 -6.35 19.78 -21.87
N GLY A 344 -7.18 20.35 -22.77
CA GLY A 344 -7.34 21.80 -22.99
C GLY A 344 -8.09 22.47 -21.85
N GLN A 345 -8.78 23.58 -22.16
CA GLN A 345 -9.62 24.29 -21.18
C GLN A 345 -11.08 23.80 -21.19
N ASP A 346 -11.47 23.13 -22.27
CA ASP A 346 -12.84 22.70 -22.49
C ASP A 346 -13.23 21.53 -21.60
N LYS A 347 -14.48 21.50 -21.21
CA LYS A 347 -15.08 20.31 -20.58
C LYS A 347 -15.35 19.30 -21.70
N VAL A 348 -14.84 18.08 -21.53
CA VAL A 348 -15.06 16.93 -22.42
C VAL A 348 -15.69 15.82 -21.61
N ASP A 349 -16.77 15.23 -22.11
CA ASP A 349 -17.39 14.07 -21.50
C ASP A 349 -16.56 12.82 -21.81
N VAL A 350 -15.72 12.43 -20.85
CA VAL A 350 -14.79 11.29 -21.00
C VAL A 350 -15.38 10.04 -20.36
N PRO A 351 -15.68 8.97 -21.14
CA PRO A 351 -16.27 7.74 -20.63
C PRO A 351 -15.34 7.00 -19.66
N LYS A 352 -15.93 6.43 -18.61
CA LYS A 352 -15.21 5.71 -17.55
C LYS A 352 -15.29 4.19 -17.79
N ALA A 353 -14.21 3.56 -18.26
CA ALA A 353 -14.16 2.10 -18.48
C ALA A 353 -14.39 1.30 -17.17
N PRO A 354 -14.85 0.04 -17.24
CA PRO A 354 -15.08 -0.81 -16.07
C PRO A 354 -13.88 -0.93 -15.14
N GLY A 355 -14.13 -1.08 -13.84
CA GLY A 355 -13.06 -1.25 -12.85
C GLY A 355 -12.42 -2.64 -12.83
N LEU A 356 -13.14 -3.66 -13.32
CA LEU A 356 -12.78 -5.08 -13.25
C LEU A 356 -11.36 -5.38 -13.74
N GLY A 357 -10.96 -4.83 -14.89
CA GLY A 357 -9.65 -5.09 -15.50
C GLY A 357 -8.49 -4.36 -14.86
N LEU A 358 -8.74 -3.39 -13.96
CA LEU A 358 -7.67 -2.55 -13.40
C LEU A 358 -6.92 -3.27 -12.29
N VAL A 359 -5.59 -3.29 -12.39
CA VAL A 359 -4.67 -3.91 -11.43
C VAL A 359 -3.52 -2.95 -11.12
N LEU A 360 -3.26 -2.68 -9.84
CA LEU A 360 -2.03 -2.02 -9.42
C LEU A 360 -0.88 -3.03 -9.55
N GLU A 361 -0.07 -2.89 -10.60
CA GLU A 361 0.96 -3.87 -10.97
C GLU A 361 2.23 -3.73 -10.12
N ARG A 362 2.77 -2.49 -10.01
CA ARG A 362 4.00 -2.22 -9.28
C ARG A 362 4.04 -0.79 -8.77
N VAL A 363 4.69 -0.58 -7.64
CA VAL A 363 5.04 0.74 -7.11
C VAL A 363 6.56 0.90 -7.07
N HIS A 364 7.05 2.10 -7.36
CA HIS A 364 8.48 2.36 -7.56
C HIS A 364 9.01 3.28 -6.47
N PHE A 365 10.21 2.95 -5.96
CA PHE A 365 10.93 3.65 -4.89
C PHE A 365 12.38 3.98 -5.28
N ASP A 366 12.59 4.44 -6.52
CA ASP A 366 13.94 4.62 -7.10
C ASP A 366 14.80 5.60 -6.29
N ARG A 367 14.22 6.74 -5.84
CA ARG A 367 14.92 7.72 -4.99
C ARG A 367 15.27 7.14 -3.62
N TYR A 368 14.37 6.37 -3.02
CA TYR A 368 14.63 5.70 -1.76
C TYR A 368 15.76 4.67 -1.91
N ASN A 369 15.69 3.84 -2.93
CA ASN A 369 16.68 2.80 -3.25
C ASN A 369 18.07 3.40 -3.53
N LYS A 370 18.12 4.52 -4.28
CA LYS A 370 19.38 5.24 -4.54
C LYS A 370 20.03 5.76 -3.26
N ARG A 371 19.21 6.21 -2.30
CA ARG A 371 19.71 6.83 -1.05
C ARG A 371 20.05 5.79 0.03
N PHE A 372 19.28 4.72 0.17
CA PHE A 372 19.36 3.79 1.30
C PHE A 372 19.61 2.34 0.89
N GLY A 373 19.35 1.95 -0.36
CA GLY A 373 19.46 0.56 -0.81
C GLY A 373 20.88 0.00 -0.93
N GLY A 374 21.89 0.75 -0.53
CA GLY A 374 23.31 0.35 -0.50
C GLY A 374 24.01 0.66 0.80
N ASP A 375 23.27 1.02 1.87
CA ASP A 375 23.84 1.43 3.16
C ASP A 375 24.19 0.24 4.11
N GLY A 376 23.93 -0.98 3.68
CA GLY A 376 24.15 -2.22 4.45
C GLY A 376 23.19 -2.43 5.63
N LEU A 377 22.24 -1.51 5.86
CA LEU A 377 21.27 -1.54 6.96
C LEU A 377 19.83 -1.72 6.47
N HIS A 378 19.52 -1.19 5.27
CA HIS A 378 18.20 -1.20 4.69
C HIS A 378 18.19 -1.94 3.36
N GLU A 379 17.09 -2.60 3.08
CA GLU A 379 16.91 -3.38 1.86
C GLU A 379 16.35 -2.53 0.74
N ARG A 380 16.72 -2.86 -0.50
CA ARG A 380 16.15 -2.25 -1.71
C ARG A 380 14.68 -2.65 -1.86
N LEU A 381 13.85 -1.71 -2.26
CA LEU A 381 12.42 -1.91 -2.53
C LEU A 381 12.18 -2.04 -4.04
N ASP A 382 12.81 -3.05 -4.68
CA ASP A 382 12.66 -3.38 -6.11
C ASP A 382 11.77 -4.60 -6.35
N TRP A 383 11.69 -5.51 -5.38
CA TRP A 383 10.85 -6.71 -5.41
C TRP A 383 11.17 -7.68 -6.56
N ASP A 384 12.38 -7.62 -7.09
CA ASP A 384 12.79 -8.47 -8.23
C ASP A 384 12.88 -9.94 -7.83
N LEU A 385 13.21 -10.23 -6.56
CA LEU A 385 13.23 -11.59 -6.02
C LEU A 385 11.82 -12.18 -5.84
N GLU A 386 10.80 -11.33 -5.71
CA GLU A 386 9.41 -11.71 -5.55
C GLU A 386 8.65 -11.82 -6.88
N GLU A 387 9.30 -11.57 -8.03
CA GLU A 387 8.65 -11.51 -9.36
C GLU A 387 7.90 -12.79 -9.71
N GLU A 388 8.46 -13.97 -9.41
CA GLU A 388 7.79 -15.25 -9.67
C GLU A 388 6.57 -15.46 -8.76
N ALA A 389 6.65 -15.03 -7.49
CA ALA A 389 5.51 -15.05 -6.57
C ALA A 389 4.41 -14.09 -7.02
N ILE A 390 4.77 -12.90 -7.51
CA ILE A 390 3.84 -11.93 -8.09
C ILE A 390 3.13 -12.54 -9.29
N LYS A 391 3.87 -13.14 -10.21
CA LYS A 391 3.34 -13.80 -11.41
C LYS A 391 2.39 -14.93 -11.06
N SER A 392 2.82 -15.84 -10.19
CA SER A 392 2.00 -16.97 -9.73
C SER A 392 0.70 -16.51 -9.07
N PHE A 393 0.76 -15.43 -8.26
CA PHE A 393 -0.44 -14.88 -7.64
C PHE A 393 -1.41 -14.28 -8.68
N LYS A 394 -0.90 -13.56 -9.69
CA LYS A 394 -1.73 -13.03 -10.78
C LYS A 394 -2.44 -14.14 -11.54
N GLU A 395 -1.71 -15.19 -11.88
CA GLU A 395 -2.22 -16.35 -12.61
C GLU A 395 -3.24 -17.16 -11.81
N ALA A 396 -3.06 -17.26 -10.48
CA ALA A 396 -3.96 -18.02 -9.61
C ALA A 396 -5.23 -17.25 -9.20
N HIS A 397 -5.13 -15.93 -8.97
CA HIS A 397 -6.18 -15.19 -8.28
C HIS A 397 -6.69 -13.95 -9.02
N ILE A 398 -5.86 -13.25 -9.81
CA ILE A 398 -6.26 -12.00 -10.47
C ILE A 398 -6.82 -12.27 -11.86
N TYR A 399 -6.04 -12.87 -12.76
CA TYR A 399 -6.45 -13.10 -14.13
C TYR A 399 -7.67 -14.01 -14.27
N PRO A 400 -7.78 -15.14 -13.52
CA PRO A 400 -8.98 -15.96 -13.56
C PRO A 400 -10.23 -15.19 -13.11
N THR A 401 -10.09 -14.34 -12.07
CA THR A 401 -11.20 -13.51 -11.59
C THR A 401 -11.69 -12.54 -12.67
N ILE A 402 -10.76 -11.85 -13.37
CA ILE A 402 -11.11 -10.92 -14.46
C ILE A 402 -11.79 -11.66 -15.60
N VAL A 403 -11.19 -12.76 -16.08
CA VAL A 403 -11.71 -13.53 -17.23
C VAL A 403 -13.08 -14.13 -16.93
N MET A 404 -13.21 -14.80 -15.78
CA MET A 404 -14.47 -15.45 -15.40
C MET A 404 -15.59 -14.42 -15.20
N THR A 405 -15.29 -13.30 -14.53
CA THR A 405 -16.29 -12.24 -14.33
C THR A 405 -16.68 -11.60 -15.64
N GLU A 406 -15.72 -11.29 -16.53
CA GLU A 406 -16.05 -10.74 -17.86
C GLU A 406 -16.90 -11.70 -18.69
N ARG A 407 -16.60 -13.00 -18.67
CA ARG A 407 -17.40 -14.02 -19.39
C ARG A 407 -18.80 -14.21 -18.82
N GLN A 408 -18.97 -14.07 -17.50
CA GLN A 408 -20.27 -14.25 -16.84
C GLN A 408 -21.16 -12.99 -16.90
N GLU A 409 -20.56 -11.83 -16.69
CA GLU A 409 -21.26 -10.55 -16.51
C GLU A 409 -21.20 -9.66 -17.75
N GLY A 410 -20.23 -9.90 -18.69
CA GLY A 410 -20.04 -9.08 -19.88
C GLY A 410 -19.79 -7.60 -19.58
N SER A 411 -19.03 -7.33 -18.51
CA SER A 411 -18.85 -5.97 -17.98
C SER A 411 -18.36 -4.97 -19.02
N MET A 412 -17.41 -5.40 -19.89
CA MET A 412 -16.89 -4.55 -20.97
C MET A 412 -17.92 -4.36 -22.07
N VAL A 413 -18.60 -5.42 -22.50
CA VAL A 413 -19.64 -5.36 -23.55
C VAL A 413 -20.81 -4.48 -23.10
N SER A 414 -21.28 -4.69 -21.87
CA SER A 414 -22.33 -3.86 -21.27
C SER A 414 -21.94 -2.39 -21.19
N TRP A 415 -20.69 -2.10 -20.77
CA TRP A 415 -20.21 -0.72 -20.75
C TRP A 415 -20.08 -0.11 -22.15
N MET A 416 -19.61 -0.86 -23.16
CA MET A 416 -19.50 -0.34 -24.53
C MET A 416 -20.83 0.11 -25.10
N SER A 417 -21.95 -0.50 -24.70
CA SER A 417 -23.28 -0.07 -25.11
C SER A 417 -23.68 1.32 -24.60
N THR A 418 -22.97 1.84 -23.60
CA THR A 418 -23.17 3.20 -23.08
C THR A 418 -22.39 4.28 -23.85
N LEU A 419 -21.42 3.91 -24.70
CA LEU A 419 -20.59 4.88 -25.43
C LEU A 419 -21.38 5.86 -26.32
N PRO A 420 -22.48 5.46 -27.00
CA PRO A 420 -23.29 6.39 -27.79
C PRO A 420 -23.97 7.51 -26.99
N ILE A 421 -24.04 7.37 -25.65
CA ILE A 421 -24.70 8.36 -24.78
C ILE A 421 -23.76 9.58 -24.53
N HIS A 422 -22.45 9.38 -24.69
CA HIS A 422 -21.46 10.41 -24.46
C HIS A 422 -21.41 11.44 -25.57
N ASP A 423 -21.38 12.73 -25.19
CA ASP A 423 -21.22 13.83 -26.13
C ASP A 423 -19.75 14.28 -26.21
N PHE A 424 -19.06 13.78 -27.20
CA PHE A 424 -17.66 14.12 -27.44
C PHE A 424 -17.46 15.48 -28.13
N GLU A 425 -18.50 16.11 -28.66
CA GLU A 425 -18.44 17.40 -29.39
C GLU A 425 -18.89 18.57 -28.51
N ALA A 426 -19.48 18.34 -27.33
CA ALA A 426 -19.95 19.38 -26.43
C ALA A 426 -18.85 20.39 -26.07
N THR A 427 -19.13 21.66 -26.26
CA THR A 427 -18.32 22.79 -25.80
C THR A 427 -18.89 23.37 -24.50
N ALA A 428 -18.08 24.10 -23.72
CA ALA A 428 -18.35 24.55 -22.34
C ALA A 428 -19.65 25.33 -22.07
N THR A 429 -20.43 25.64 -23.10
CA THR A 429 -21.69 26.42 -22.97
C THR A 429 -22.92 25.60 -22.55
N ALA A 430 -22.82 24.26 -22.45
CA ALA A 430 -23.96 23.37 -22.15
C ALA A 430 -23.91 22.70 -20.74
N THR A 431 -23.08 23.17 -19.80
CA THR A 431 -22.52 22.32 -18.73
C THR A 431 -23.25 22.35 -17.38
N GLU A 432 -24.30 23.16 -17.16
CA GLU A 432 -25.02 23.15 -15.86
C GLU A 432 -25.90 21.91 -15.63
N SER A 433 -26.22 21.14 -16.67
CA SER A 433 -27.10 19.96 -16.57
C SER A 433 -26.38 18.61 -16.47
N GLN A 434 -25.07 18.54 -16.74
CA GLN A 434 -24.32 17.28 -16.75
C GLN A 434 -23.63 16.99 -15.41
N ASP A 435 -23.19 17.98 -14.65
CA ASP A 435 -22.60 17.77 -13.31
C ASP A 435 -23.59 17.06 -12.36
N ASN A 436 -24.91 17.24 -12.58
CA ASN A 436 -25.95 16.50 -11.87
C ASN A 436 -26.10 15.03 -12.29
N LYS A 437 -25.66 14.66 -13.51
CA LYS A 437 -25.72 13.27 -13.99
C LYS A 437 -24.47 12.49 -13.55
N GLU A 438 -23.27 13.09 -13.59
CA GLU A 438 -22.04 12.45 -13.05
C GLU A 438 -22.13 12.27 -11.54
N GLN A 439 -22.67 13.26 -10.78
CA GLN A 439 -22.93 13.09 -9.35
C GLN A 439 -23.96 11.97 -9.05
N LYS A 440 -24.95 11.77 -9.92
CA LYS A 440 -25.89 10.63 -9.80
C LYS A 440 -25.25 9.32 -10.17
N GLN A 441 -24.32 9.28 -11.11
CA GLN A 441 -23.63 8.06 -11.54
C GLN A 441 -22.50 7.68 -10.55
N ASP A 442 -21.74 8.64 -10.03
CA ASP A 442 -20.79 8.40 -8.94
C ASP A 442 -21.50 8.04 -7.63
N ASN A 443 -22.68 8.62 -7.36
CA ASN A 443 -23.55 8.23 -6.24
C ASN A 443 -24.31 6.90 -6.52
N ALA A 444 -24.60 6.54 -7.75
CA ALA A 444 -25.15 5.24 -8.12
C ALA A 444 -24.08 4.13 -8.06
N ASP A 445 -22.84 4.41 -8.49
CA ASP A 445 -21.68 3.54 -8.27
C ASP A 445 -21.36 3.38 -6.77
N LEU A 446 -21.67 4.41 -5.94
CA LEU A 446 -21.58 4.34 -4.48
C LEU A 446 -22.85 3.74 -3.83
N GLY A 447 -24.00 3.79 -4.48
CA GLY A 447 -25.31 3.36 -3.97
C GLY A 447 -25.83 2.04 -4.54
N ASN A 448 -25.49 1.66 -5.78
CA ASN A 448 -25.67 0.28 -6.29
C ASN A 448 -24.67 -0.71 -5.70
N ASP A 449 -23.79 -0.22 -4.88
CA ASP A 449 -22.85 -0.97 -4.07
C ASP A 449 -23.43 -1.33 -2.70
N SER A 450 -24.73 -1.14 -2.47
CA SER A 450 -25.43 -1.42 -1.20
C SER A 450 -26.39 -2.62 -1.26
N ASP A 451 -26.18 -3.57 -2.18
CA ASP A 451 -26.81 -4.91 -2.15
C ASP A 451 -25.76 -6.03 -2.21
#